data_98dea5083e21ccb69dc60e7002267322
#
_entry.id   98dea5083e21ccb69dc60e7002267322
#
_cell.length_a   1.000
_cell.length_b   1.000
_cell.length_c   1.000
_cell.angle_alpha   90.00
_cell.angle_beta   90.00
_cell.angle_gamma   90.00
#
_symmetry.space_group_name_H-M   'P 1'
#
loop_
_entity.id
_entity.type
_entity.pdbx_description
1 polymer ?
#
loop_
_entity_poly.entity_id
_entity_poly.type
_entity_poly.pdbx_seq_one_letter_code
_entity_poly.pdbx_strand_id
1 'polypeptide(L)'
;MAAEWMSHHYFRTFHVHNEKSTIHDAILKQRNFSVGVTIAKLWGNTDYANTIDDYENLLNKEVEEDGAYNIWIPPRVNINDLTLANSNTNKTLLNGIKYLSPGERREVRIPTSVKLAKLENDGAYVAVSGGLSNEWTIISEGIEGSFHLDSREIYRTPDEKAELDVILSQIRDKASLLKVEELTTVPVHDYWVVSRLQKDAPDGISVISTPPQIDLIEGSYIRKELRQQIARATKQITAESTDLSLLILLTSVTHMKDELFTTSLKSMNPQLYGNLDLILLVADGSVRQILKPRSLPWE
;
A
#
# COMPACT_ATOMS: atom_id res chain seq x y z
N MET A 1 -1.62 8.55 -12.27
CA MET A 1 -0.71 8.53 -11.09
C MET A 1 0.77 8.66 -11.46
N ALA A 2 1.45 7.63 -12.05
CA ALA A 2 2.90 7.73 -12.31
C ALA A 2 3.29 8.88 -13.26
N ALA A 3 2.57 9.08 -14.35
CA ALA A 3 2.81 10.19 -15.28
C ALA A 3 2.63 11.57 -14.61
N GLU A 4 1.65 11.71 -13.78
CA GLU A 4 1.36 12.91 -12.98
C GLU A 4 2.45 13.16 -11.95
N TRP A 5 2.83 12.13 -11.19
CA TRP A 5 3.95 12.21 -10.26
C TRP A 5 5.25 12.63 -10.96
N MET A 6 5.56 12.00 -12.11
CA MET A 6 6.73 12.39 -12.91
C MET A 6 6.63 13.84 -13.38
N SER A 7 5.44 14.29 -13.77
CA SER A 7 5.22 15.67 -14.23
C SER A 7 5.50 16.67 -13.12
N HIS A 8 5.04 16.40 -11.90
CA HIS A 8 5.32 17.24 -10.73
C HIS A 8 6.78 17.15 -10.30
N HIS A 9 7.32 15.94 -10.19
CA HIS A 9 8.66 15.71 -9.65
C HIS A 9 9.76 16.30 -10.54
N TYR A 10 9.62 16.18 -11.86
CA TYR A 10 10.61 16.66 -12.82
C TYR A 10 10.26 18.02 -13.44
N PHE A 11 9.17 18.66 -13.05
CA PHE A 11 8.69 19.92 -13.62
C PHE A 11 8.56 19.84 -15.16
N ARG A 12 8.04 18.73 -15.67
CA ARG A 12 7.84 18.42 -17.09
C ARG A 12 6.43 17.87 -17.29
N THR A 13 5.94 17.89 -18.52
CA THR A 13 4.64 17.31 -18.83
C THR A 13 4.84 15.94 -19.46
N PHE A 14 4.30 14.90 -18.83
CA PHE A 14 4.26 13.54 -19.34
C PHE A 14 2.83 13.18 -19.70
N HIS A 15 2.62 12.75 -20.94
CA HIS A 15 1.32 12.32 -21.43
C HIS A 15 1.31 10.82 -21.67
N VAL A 16 0.25 10.14 -21.26
CA VAL A 16 0.03 8.74 -21.63
C VAL A 16 -0.33 8.69 -23.11
N HIS A 17 0.39 7.89 -23.88
CA HIS A 17 0.13 7.71 -25.31
C HIS A 17 -0.73 6.47 -25.51
N ASN A 18 -1.86 6.64 -26.23
CA ASN A 18 -2.88 5.59 -26.37
C ASN A 18 -2.56 4.54 -27.47
N GLU A 19 -1.36 4.56 -28.04
CA GLU A 19 -0.95 3.48 -28.95
C GLU A 19 -0.70 2.20 -28.16
N LYS A 20 -1.33 1.11 -28.61
CA LYS A 20 -1.08 -0.22 -28.06
C LYS A 20 0.35 -0.66 -28.40
N SER A 21 1.21 -0.74 -27.42
CA SER A 21 2.48 -1.44 -27.54
C SER A 21 2.26 -2.95 -27.36
N THR A 22 3.01 -3.75 -28.08
CA THR A 22 2.99 -5.22 -27.91
C THR A 22 3.86 -5.68 -26.74
N ILE A 23 4.72 -4.79 -26.23
CA ILE A 23 5.74 -5.11 -25.23
C ILE A 23 5.58 -4.26 -23.96
N HIS A 24 5.16 -3.00 -24.08
CA HIS A 24 4.95 -2.12 -22.95
C HIS A 24 3.48 -2.03 -22.58
N ASP A 25 3.20 -2.00 -21.27
CA ASP A 25 1.84 -1.80 -20.76
C ASP A 25 1.30 -0.40 -21.06
N ALA A 26 2.22 0.58 -21.16
CA ALA A 26 1.92 1.94 -21.60
C ALA A 26 3.18 2.63 -22.16
N ILE A 27 2.97 3.70 -22.93
CA ILE A 27 4.03 4.61 -23.38
C ILE A 27 3.73 6.00 -22.86
N LEU A 28 4.71 6.64 -22.21
CA LEU A 28 4.63 8.05 -21.86
C LEU A 28 5.43 8.86 -22.88
N LYS A 29 4.89 10.01 -23.28
CA LYS A 29 5.58 10.98 -24.14
C LYS A 29 5.94 12.22 -23.34
N GLN A 30 7.19 12.66 -23.48
CA GLN A 30 7.69 13.93 -22.96
C GLN A 30 8.48 14.62 -24.07
N ARG A 31 7.86 15.58 -24.77
CA ARG A 31 8.42 16.20 -25.99
C ARG A 31 8.85 15.14 -27.01
N ASN A 32 10.15 15.03 -27.28
CA ASN A 32 10.73 14.09 -28.24
C ASN A 32 11.10 12.73 -27.62
N PHE A 33 10.95 12.58 -26.31
CA PHE A 33 11.30 11.34 -25.60
C PHE A 33 10.08 10.44 -25.43
N SER A 34 10.30 9.16 -25.63
CA SER A 34 9.35 8.09 -25.35
C SER A 34 9.85 7.27 -24.17
N VAL A 35 8.96 7.04 -23.20
CA VAL A 35 9.24 6.21 -22.02
C VAL A 35 8.37 4.97 -22.10
N GLY A 36 8.99 3.82 -22.29
CA GLY A 36 8.32 2.53 -22.22
C GLY A 36 8.03 2.16 -20.77
N VAL A 37 6.77 1.90 -20.47
CA VAL A 37 6.31 1.60 -19.11
C VAL A 37 5.96 0.13 -19.01
N THR A 38 6.56 -0.55 -18.06
CA THR A 38 6.15 -1.90 -17.64
C THR A 38 5.53 -1.82 -16.25
N ILE A 39 4.36 -2.43 -16.06
CA ILE A 39 3.63 -2.44 -14.79
C ILE A 39 3.66 -3.85 -14.22
N ALA A 40 4.11 -3.99 -12.98
CA ALA A 40 4.14 -5.28 -12.29
C ALA A 40 3.45 -5.17 -10.93
N LYS A 41 2.43 -6.00 -10.71
CA LYS A 41 1.89 -6.22 -9.35
C LYS A 41 2.87 -7.11 -8.59
N LEU A 42 3.36 -6.72 -7.42
CA LEU A 42 4.10 -7.61 -6.54
C LEU A 42 3.18 -8.76 -6.13
N TRP A 43 3.68 -9.99 -6.19
CA TRP A 43 2.94 -11.24 -5.98
C TRP A 43 1.77 -11.50 -6.95
N GLY A 44 1.65 -10.73 -8.04
CA GLY A 44 0.61 -10.90 -9.06
C GLY A 44 0.69 -12.19 -9.88
N ASN A 45 1.72 -13.00 -9.71
CA ASN A 45 1.92 -14.28 -10.40
C ASN A 45 1.91 -15.48 -9.45
N THR A 46 1.20 -15.36 -8.34
CA THR A 46 1.00 -16.43 -7.35
C THR A 46 -0.43 -16.97 -7.45
N ASP A 47 -0.67 -18.14 -6.86
CA ASP A 47 -2.06 -18.67 -6.76
C ASP A 47 -3.02 -17.70 -6.06
N TYR A 48 -2.48 -16.78 -5.27
CA TYR A 48 -3.23 -15.72 -4.62
C TYR A 48 -3.83 -14.71 -5.62
N ALA A 49 -3.27 -14.60 -6.83
CA ALA A 49 -3.82 -13.73 -7.88
C ALA A 49 -5.26 -14.11 -8.24
N ASN A 50 -5.57 -15.42 -8.34
CA ASN A 50 -6.93 -15.88 -8.62
C ASN A 50 -7.92 -15.43 -7.54
N THR A 51 -7.49 -15.47 -6.27
CA THR A 51 -8.32 -15.00 -5.14
C THR A 51 -8.58 -13.49 -5.23
N ILE A 52 -7.57 -12.71 -5.68
CA ILE A 52 -7.74 -11.27 -5.93
C ILE A 52 -8.74 -11.04 -7.07
N ASP A 53 -8.60 -11.76 -8.18
CA ASP A 53 -9.47 -11.63 -9.35
C ASP A 53 -10.93 -11.98 -9.00
N ASP A 54 -11.15 -13.01 -8.19
CA ASP A 54 -12.50 -13.39 -7.71
C ASP A 54 -13.10 -12.28 -6.84
N TYR A 55 -12.30 -11.66 -5.99
CA TYR A 55 -12.73 -10.54 -5.15
C TYR A 55 -12.99 -9.27 -5.96
N GLU A 56 -12.11 -8.95 -6.93
CA GLU A 56 -12.34 -7.86 -7.90
C GLU A 56 -13.68 -8.05 -8.63
N ASN A 57 -13.96 -9.26 -9.11
CA ASN A 57 -15.21 -9.60 -9.79
C ASN A 57 -16.44 -9.44 -8.87
N LEU A 58 -16.31 -9.77 -7.59
CA LEU A 58 -17.39 -9.58 -6.61
C LEU A 58 -17.68 -8.08 -6.42
N LEU A 59 -16.67 -7.27 -6.19
CA LEU A 59 -16.83 -5.82 -5.99
C LEU A 59 -17.35 -5.13 -7.25
N ASN A 60 -16.90 -5.55 -8.44
CA ASN A 60 -17.34 -4.99 -9.72
C ASN A 60 -18.81 -5.30 -10.04
N LYS A 61 -19.40 -6.33 -9.42
CA LYS A 61 -20.85 -6.61 -9.54
C LYS A 61 -21.68 -5.72 -8.60
N GLU A 62 -21.10 -5.25 -7.52
CA GLU A 62 -21.79 -4.47 -6.49
C GLU A 62 -21.56 -2.95 -6.65
N VAL A 63 -20.56 -2.52 -7.44
CA VAL A 63 -20.27 -1.12 -7.66
C VAL A 63 -21.34 -0.48 -8.56
N GLU A 64 -21.88 0.64 -8.12
CA GLU A 64 -22.87 1.43 -8.84
C GLU A 64 -22.26 2.70 -9.49
N GLU A 65 -21.04 3.04 -9.15
CA GLU A 65 -20.35 4.26 -9.57
C GLU A 65 -19.56 4.00 -10.87
N ASP A 66 -19.70 4.89 -11.84
CA ASP A 66 -18.88 4.88 -13.06
C ASP A 66 -17.47 5.41 -12.74
N GLY A 67 -16.47 4.76 -13.28
CA GLY A 67 -15.07 5.15 -13.16
C GLY A 67 -14.13 4.00 -12.80
N ALA A 68 -12.85 4.30 -12.80
CA ALA A 68 -11.80 3.36 -12.47
C ALA A 68 -11.29 3.60 -11.06
N TYR A 69 -11.31 2.56 -10.23
CA TYR A 69 -10.95 2.65 -8.82
C TYR A 69 -9.90 1.61 -8.45
N ASN A 70 -9.02 1.96 -7.52
CA ASN A 70 -8.14 1.01 -6.86
C ASN A 70 -8.52 0.91 -5.38
N ILE A 71 -8.61 -0.32 -4.87
CA ILE A 71 -8.74 -0.62 -3.45
C ILE A 71 -7.42 -1.22 -2.99
N TRP A 72 -6.79 -0.59 -2.01
CA TRP A 72 -5.51 -0.98 -1.44
C TRP A 72 -5.76 -1.71 -0.12
N ILE A 73 -5.63 -3.04 -0.15
CA ILE A 73 -5.86 -3.88 1.01
C ILE A 73 -4.54 -4.04 1.77
N PRO A 74 -4.49 -3.70 3.07
CA PRO A 74 -3.29 -3.85 3.86
C PRO A 74 -2.75 -5.30 3.85
N PRO A 75 -1.42 -5.48 4.02
CA PRO A 75 -0.84 -6.81 4.16
C PRO A 75 -1.46 -7.59 5.33
N ARG A 76 -1.40 -8.92 5.25
CA ARG A 76 -1.96 -9.87 6.22
C ARG A 76 -3.48 -9.97 6.27
N VAL A 77 -4.21 -9.11 5.58
CA VAL A 77 -5.65 -9.28 5.43
C VAL A 77 -5.92 -10.46 4.51
N ASN A 78 -6.72 -11.40 4.97
CA ASN A 78 -7.12 -12.55 4.16
C ASN A 78 -8.33 -12.17 3.31
N ILE A 79 -8.13 -12.06 2.00
CA ILE A 79 -9.22 -11.71 1.06
C ILE A 79 -10.36 -12.72 1.10
N ASN A 80 -10.10 -13.99 1.39
CA ASN A 80 -11.17 -14.99 1.52
C ASN A 80 -12.20 -14.63 2.60
N ASP A 81 -11.78 -13.92 3.65
CA ASP A 81 -12.71 -13.47 4.70
C ASP A 81 -13.59 -12.31 4.20
N LEU A 82 -13.16 -11.58 3.19
CA LEU A 82 -13.88 -10.47 2.56
C LEU A 82 -14.86 -10.95 1.47
N THR A 83 -14.63 -12.14 0.91
CA THR A 83 -15.54 -12.73 -0.11
C THR A 83 -16.84 -13.26 0.48
N LEU A 84 -16.93 -13.36 1.82
CA LEU A 84 -18.16 -13.77 2.48
C LEU A 84 -19.28 -12.75 2.22
N ALA A 85 -20.41 -13.25 1.77
CA ALA A 85 -21.57 -12.43 1.40
C ALA A 85 -21.99 -11.48 2.54
N ASN A 86 -22.24 -10.21 2.21
CA ASN A 86 -22.62 -9.13 3.13
C ASN A 86 -21.52 -8.66 4.11
N SER A 87 -20.27 -8.78 3.76
CA SER A 87 -19.20 -8.17 4.55
C SER A 87 -19.44 -6.66 4.77
N ASN A 88 -19.51 -6.22 6.02
CA ASN A 88 -19.60 -4.80 6.32
C ASN A 88 -18.40 -4.02 5.76
N THR A 89 -17.26 -4.67 5.65
CA THR A 89 -16.04 -4.13 5.05
C THR A 89 -16.25 -3.78 3.59
N ASN A 90 -16.87 -4.69 2.79
CA ASN A 90 -17.16 -4.42 1.38
C ASN A 90 -18.07 -3.20 1.21
N LYS A 91 -19.15 -3.12 2.00
CA LYS A 91 -20.05 -1.95 1.98
C LYS A 91 -19.32 -0.67 2.36
N THR A 92 -18.42 -0.72 3.33
CA THR A 92 -17.63 0.42 3.75
C THR A 92 -16.66 0.87 2.66
N LEU A 93 -15.99 -0.08 1.98
CA LEU A 93 -15.11 0.20 0.85
C LEU A 93 -15.88 0.80 -0.34
N LEU A 94 -17.02 0.20 -0.72
CA LEU A 94 -17.87 0.71 -1.81
C LEU A 94 -18.45 2.08 -1.49
N ASN A 95 -18.80 2.36 -0.24
CA ASN A 95 -19.17 3.72 0.17
C ASN A 95 -17.98 4.69 0.14
N GLY A 96 -16.77 4.21 0.41
CA GLY A 96 -15.54 4.99 0.35
C GLY A 96 -15.19 5.50 -1.03
N ILE A 97 -15.56 4.78 -2.09
CA ILE A 97 -15.32 5.19 -3.48
C ILE A 97 -16.36 6.19 -4.01
N LYS A 98 -17.53 6.30 -3.36
CA LYS A 98 -18.58 7.23 -3.80
C LYS A 98 -18.08 8.68 -3.81
N TYR A 99 -18.41 9.38 -4.89
CA TYR A 99 -18.09 10.80 -5.07
C TYR A 99 -16.60 11.13 -5.06
N LEU A 100 -15.70 10.16 -5.26
CA LEU A 100 -14.30 10.46 -5.48
C LEU A 100 -14.11 11.21 -6.80
N SER A 101 -13.34 12.28 -6.76
CA SER A 101 -12.89 12.98 -7.97
C SER A 101 -11.78 12.18 -8.67
N PRO A 102 -11.62 12.29 -10.01
CA PRO A 102 -10.50 11.70 -10.71
C PRO A 102 -9.16 12.12 -10.11
N GLY A 103 -8.30 11.15 -9.78
CA GLY A 103 -7.01 11.35 -9.11
C GLY A 103 -7.10 11.48 -7.59
N GLU A 104 -8.30 11.50 -7.00
CA GLU A 104 -8.49 11.58 -5.56
C GLU A 104 -8.15 10.25 -4.87
N ARG A 105 -7.56 10.35 -3.70
CA ARG A 105 -7.28 9.27 -2.74
C ARG A 105 -8.04 9.55 -1.45
N ARG A 106 -8.58 8.50 -0.84
CA ARG A 106 -9.33 8.60 0.42
C ARG A 106 -8.98 7.45 1.36
N GLU A 107 -8.83 7.75 2.64
CA GLU A 107 -8.79 6.75 3.69
C GLU A 107 -10.20 6.32 4.08
N VAL A 108 -10.36 5.01 4.25
CA VAL A 108 -11.62 4.37 4.64
C VAL A 108 -11.41 3.71 5.99
N ARG A 109 -12.24 4.08 6.97
CA ARG A 109 -12.16 3.55 8.33
C ARG A 109 -12.83 2.17 8.40
N ILE A 110 -12.03 1.13 8.58
CA ILE A 110 -12.51 -0.24 8.76
C ILE A 110 -12.56 -0.53 10.26
N PRO A 111 -13.75 -0.84 10.82
CA PRO A 111 -13.89 -1.14 12.24
C PRO A 111 -13.02 -2.33 12.64
N THR A 112 -12.23 -2.15 13.69
CA THR A 112 -11.42 -3.18 14.31
C THR A 112 -11.27 -2.94 15.81
N SER A 113 -10.41 -3.67 16.49
CA SER A 113 -10.18 -3.49 17.93
C SER A 113 -8.75 -3.84 18.31
N VAL A 114 -8.29 -3.23 19.39
CA VAL A 114 -7.04 -3.59 20.05
C VAL A 114 -7.33 -4.20 21.42
N LYS A 115 -6.42 -5.06 21.90
CA LYS A 115 -6.55 -5.69 23.22
C LYS A 115 -5.54 -5.06 24.17
N LEU A 116 -6.01 -4.60 25.32
CA LEU A 116 -5.20 -3.98 26.35
C LEU A 116 -5.30 -4.78 27.64
N ALA A 117 -4.17 -5.22 28.17
CA ALA A 117 -4.06 -5.94 29.43
C ALA A 117 -3.21 -5.15 30.42
N LYS A 118 -3.66 -5.03 31.68
CA LYS A 118 -2.86 -4.47 32.76
C LYS A 118 -2.09 -5.60 33.45
N LEU A 119 -0.78 -5.49 33.50
CA LEU A 119 0.12 -6.50 34.07
C LEU A 119 0.42 -6.23 35.55
N GLU A 120 0.74 -4.97 35.88
CA GLU A 120 1.16 -4.54 37.19
C GLU A 120 0.65 -3.13 37.51
N ASN A 121 0.55 -2.79 38.83
CA ASN A 121 0.23 -1.42 39.25
C ASN A 121 1.45 -0.50 39.21
N ASP A 122 2.66 -1.08 39.32
CA ASP A 122 3.89 -0.32 39.34
C ASP A 122 4.39 -0.03 37.92
N GLY A 123 5.13 1.09 37.79
CA GLY A 123 5.69 1.51 36.52
C GLY A 123 4.80 2.50 35.77
N ALA A 124 5.28 2.90 34.60
CA ALA A 124 4.58 3.75 33.62
C ALA A 124 5.01 3.32 32.22
N TYR A 125 4.58 2.14 31.81
CA TYR A 125 5.06 1.54 30.57
C TYR A 125 4.00 0.71 29.86
N VAL A 126 3.91 0.85 28.55
CA VAL A 126 3.07 0.02 27.67
C VAL A 126 3.95 -0.71 26.67
N ALA A 127 4.00 -2.04 26.74
CA ALA A 127 4.57 -2.89 25.71
C ALA A 127 3.55 -2.99 24.56
N VAL A 128 3.90 -2.48 23.39
CA VAL A 128 3.00 -2.44 22.23
C VAL A 128 3.46 -3.42 21.17
N SER A 129 2.56 -4.27 20.69
CA SER A 129 2.75 -5.12 19.53
C SER A 129 1.79 -4.76 18.41
N GLY A 130 2.24 -4.81 17.14
CA GLY A 130 1.42 -4.50 15.97
C GLY A 130 1.56 -3.06 15.45
N GLY A 131 0.51 -2.55 14.80
CA GLY A 131 0.56 -1.29 14.04
C GLY A 131 0.84 -0.03 14.86
N LEU A 132 0.52 -0.04 16.15
CA LEU A 132 0.80 1.07 17.06
C LEU A 132 2.15 0.97 17.79
N SER A 133 3.01 0.02 17.42
CA SER A 133 4.29 -0.18 18.11
C SER A 133 5.24 1.01 18.09
N ASN A 134 5.15 1.88 17.10
CA ASN A 134 5.95 3.11 17.03
C ASN A 134 5.44 4.20 17.99
N GLU A 135 4.20 4.09 18.45
CA GLU A 135 3.53 5.10 19.30
C GLU A 135 3.64 4.78 20.79
N TRP A 136 4.42 3.75 21.17
CA TRP A 136 4.52 3.27 22.56
C TRP A 136 4.88 4.37 23.55
N THR A 137 5.73 5.32 23.18
CA THR A 137 6.15 6.44 24.03
C THR A 137 4.95 7.32 24.38
N ILE A 138 4.18 7.71 23.34
CA ILE A 138 3.00 8.57 23.49
C ILE A 138 1.91 7.84 24.25
N ILE A 139 1.73 6.54 24.00
CA ILE A 139 0.74 5.72 24.73
C ILE A 139 1.12 5.61 26.21
N SER A 140 2.40 5.54 26.54
CA SER A 140 2.87 5.43 27.92
C SER A 140 2.80 6.75 28.72
N GLU A 141 2.63 7.87 28.07
CA GLU A 141 2.52 9.18 28.74
C GLU A 141 1.27 9.26 29.60
N GLY A 142 1.47 9.55 30.92
CA GLY A 142 0.38 9.74 31.87
C GLY A 142 -0.37 8.48 32.30
N ILE A 143 0.20 7.29 32.02
CA ILE A 143 -0.36 6.01 32.48
C ILE A 143 0.37 5.56 33.74
N GLU A 144 -0.40 5.07 34.70
CA GLU A 144 0.12 4.42 35.91
C GLU A 144 -0.04 2.91 35.81
N GLY A 145 1.10 2.18 35.94
CA GLY A 145 1.16 0.72 35.82
C GLY A 145 1.84 0.23 34.55
N SER A 146 2.00 -1.09 34.48
CA SER A 146 2.59 -1.79 33.34
C SER A 146 1.50 -2.47 32.51
N PHE A 147 1.51 -2.30 31.19
CA PHE A 147 0.49 -2.79 30.28
C PHE A 147 1.10 -3.51 29.09
N HIS A 148 0.30 -4.39 28.48
CA HIS A 148 0.52 -4.92 27.15
C HIS A 148 -0.63 -4.52 26.24
N LEU A 149 -0.31 -3.86 25.11
CA LEU A 149 -1.24 -3.49 24.04
C LEU A 149 -0.98 -4.35 22.81
N ASP A 150 -1.96 -5.17 22.46
CA ASP A 150 -1.94 -5.93 21.21
C ASP A 150 -2.75 -5.17 20.15
N SER A 151 -2.04 -4.54 19.22
CA SER A 151 -2.58 -3.78 18.07
C SER A 151 -2.31 -4.46 16.73
N ARG A 152 -2.14 -5.79 16.70
CA ARG A 152 -1.84 -6.54 15.47
C ARG A 152 -2.95 -6.47 14.43
N GLU A 153 -4.18 -6.18 14.84
CA GLU A 153 -5.32 -5.96 13.94
C GLU A 153 -5.30 -4.57 13.26
N ILE A 154 -4.42 -3.66 13.70
CA ILE A 154 -4.18 -2.39 13.00
C ILE A 154 -2.99 -2.60 12.07
N TYR A 155 -3.23 -2.52 10.78
CA TYR A 155 -2.20 -2.60 9.74
C TYR A 155 -1.73 -1.21 9.32
N ARG A 156 -2.64 -0.22 9.38
CA ARG A 156 -2.35 1.14 9.01
C ARG A 156 -2.98 2.13 9.99
N THR A 157 -2.18 3.08 10.43
CA THR A 157 -2.63 4.24 11.20
C THR A 157 -3.15 5.35 10.26
N PRO A 158 -4.01 6.27 10.73
CA PRO A 158 -4.46 7.38 9.91
C PRO A 158 -3.32 8.30 9.51
N ASP A 159 -3.44 8.91 8.33
CA ASP A 159 -2.50 9.95 7.88
C ASP A 159 -2.65 11.24 8.72
N GLU A 160 -3.86 11.54 9.20
CA GLU A 160 -4.12 12.68 10.06
C GLU A 160 -3.69 12.43 11.51
N LYS A 161 -2.74 13.24 11.99
CA LYS A 161 -2.25 13.14 13.37
C LYS A 161 -3.38 13.31 14.40
N ALA A 162 -4.34 14.20 14.16
CA ALA A 162 -5.45 14.41 15.07
C ALA A 162 -6.31 13.16 15.27
N GLU A 163 -6.52 12.35 14.23
CA GLU A 163 -7.24 11.08 14.34
C GLU A 163 -6.42 10.04 15.11
N LEU A 164 -5.11 9.97 14.88
CA LEU A 164 -4.22 9.12 15.66
C LEU A 164 -4.25 9.49 17.14
N ASP A 165 -4.19 10.78 17.48
CA ASP A 165 -4.25 11.27 18.85
C ASP A 165 -5.56 10.86 19.55
N VAL A 166 -6.69 10.82 18.83
CA VAL A 166 -7.97 10.32 19.37
C VAL A 166 -7.89 8.83 19.71
N ILE A 167 -7.31 8.00 18.84
CA ILE A 167 -7.11 6.55 19.09
C ILE A 167 -6.25 6.35 20.35
N LEU A 168 -5.13 7.06 20.42
CA LEU A 168 -4.19 6.96 21.54
C LEU A 168 -4.84 7.44 22.87
N SER A 169 -5.66 8.50 22.81
CA SER A 169 -6.42 8.97 23.98
C SER A 169 -7.41 7.92 24.45
N GLN A 170 -8.18 7.32 23.56
CA GLN A 170 -9.12 6.24 23.91
C GLN A 170 -8.44 5.05 24.58
N ILE A 171 -7.25 4.67 24.11
CA ILE A 171 -6.46 3.60 24.72
C ILE A 171 -6.01 3.98 26.13
N ARG A 172 -5.52 5.22 26.34
CA ARG A 172 -5.10 5.72 27.65
C ARG A 172 -6.27 5.81 28.64
N ASP A 173 -7.43 6.30 28.19
CA ASP A 173 -8.62 6.38 29.01
C ASP A 173 -9.07 4.98 29.49
N LYS A 174 -8.99 3.97 28.62
CA LYS A 174 -9.29 2.60 29.01
C LYS A 174 -8.23 2.02 29.95
N ALA A 175 -6.95 2.31 29.73
CA ALA A 175 -5.86 1.88 30.59
C ALA A 175 -6.05 2.36 32.05
N SER A 176 -6.46 3.61 32.24
CA SER A 176 -6.67 4.21 33.56
C SER A 176 -7.76 3.52 34.38
N LEU A 177 -8.68 2.81 33.74
CA LEU A 177 -9.82 2.13 34.38
C LEU A 177 -9.52 0.64 34.71
N LEU A 178 -8.45 0.07 34.15
CA LEU A 178 -8.15 -1.36 34.29
C LEU A 178 -7.53 -1.70 35.65
N LYS A 179 -7.95 -2.85 36.19
CA LYS A 179 -7.32 -3.50 37.35
C LYS A 179 -6.23 -4.47 36.84
N VAL A 180 -5.30 -4.81 37.74
CA VAL A 180 -4.25 -5.81 37.47
C VAL A 180 -4.90 -7.13 37.07
N GLU A 181 -4.30 -7.80 36.06
CA GLU A 181 -4.78 -9.02 35.41
C GLU A 181 -6.09 -8.86 34.61
N GLU A 182 -6.60 -7.63 34.43
CA GLU A 182 -7.76 -7.38 33.63
C GLU A 182 -7.36 -7.14 32.15
N LEU A 183 -8.14 -7.73 31.24
CA LEU A 183 -8.04 -7.57 29.80
C LEU A 183 -9.28 -6.85 29.27
N THR A 184 -9.10 -5.83 28.45
CA THR A 184 -10.19 -5.17 27.76
C THR A 184 -9.95 -5.08 26.26
N THR A 185 -11.04 -4.90 25.51
CA THR A 185 -11.00 -4.62 24.08
C THR A 185 -11.38 -3.15 23.87
N VAL A 186 -10.54 -2.44 23.12
CA VAL A 186 -10.79 -1.03 22.75
C VAL A 186 -11.17 -1.02 21.28
N PRO A 187 -12.41 -0.62 20.92
CA PRO A 187 -12.83 -0.47 19.54
C PRO A 187 -12.06 0.69 18.88
N VAL A 188 -11.50 0.43 17.72
CA VAL A 188 -10.72 1.39 16.94
C VAL A 188 -10.99 1.16 15.44
N HIS A 189 -10.25 1.83 14.57
CA HIS A 189 -10.33 1.62 13.13
C HIS A 189 -8.94 1.29 12.57
N ASP A 190 -8.92 0.43 11.56
CA ASP A 190 -7.83 0.32 10.60
C ASP A 190 -8.13 1.23 9.41
N TYR A 191 -7.10 1.82 8.78
CA TYR A 191 -7.27 2.83 7.72
C TYR A 191 -6.84 2.26 6.38
N TRP A 192 -7.83 1.80 5.59
CA TRP A 192 -7.57 1.32 4.24
C TRP A 192 -7.67 2.45 3.24
N VAL A 193 -7.12 2.25 2.06
CA VAL A 193 -7.11 3.29 1.04
C VAL A 193 -7.90 2.87 -0.18
N VAL A 194 -8.66 3.82 -0.69
CA VAL A 194 -9.29 3.76 -2.00
C VAL A 194 -8.81 4.96 -2.82
N SER A 195 -8.70 4.79 -4.13
CA SER A 195 -8.32 5.86 -5.03
C SER A 195 -9.05 5.76 -6.35
N ARG A 196 -9.40 6.90 -6.94
CA ARG A 196 -9.96 6.98 -8.28
C ARG A 196 -8.85 7.31 -9.27
N LEU A 197 -8.79 6.57 -10.37
CA LEU A 197 -7.89 6.85 -11.47
C LEU A 197 -8.39 8.03 -12.32
N GLN A 198 -7.56 8.50 -13.23
CA GLN A 198 -7.96 9.55 -14.18
C GLN A 198 -9.03 9.02 -15.16
N LYS A 199 -9.73 9.95 -15.83
CA LYS A 199 -10.90 9.66 -16.68
C LYS A 199 -10.66 8.70 -17.83
N ASP A 200 -9.41 8.55 -18.26
CA ASP A 200 -9.05 7.71 -19.42
C ASP A 200 -8.80 6.24 -19.06
N ALA A 201 -8.93 5.87 -17.76
CA ALA A 201 -8.78 4.50 -17.32
C ALA A 201 -10.08 3.70 -17.55
N PRO A 202 -10.00 2.41 -17.90
CA PRO A 202 -11.18 1.55 -18.02
C PRO A 202 -11.96 1.49 -16.71
N ASP A 203 -13.29 1.59 -16.78
CA ASP A 203 -14.15 1.52 -15.62
C ASP A 203 -14.01 0.18 -14.88
N GLY A 204 -14.15 0.24 -13.56
CA GLY A 204 -14.13 -0.89 -12.67
C GLY A 204 -13.23 -0.72 -11.46
N ILE A 205 -13.23 -1.73 -10.60
CA ILE A 205 -12.42 -1.81 -9.39
C ILE A 205 -11.25 -2.77 -9.62
N SER A 206 -10.05 -2.32 -9.32
CA SER A 206 -8.87 -3.18 -9.18
C SER A 206 -8.43 -3.25 -7.72
N VAL A 207 -8.11 -4.46 -7.27
CA VAL A 207 -7.64 -4.73 -5.90
C VAL A 207 -6.14 -4.94 -5.90
N ILE A 208 -5.45 -4.24 -5.02
CA ILE A 208 -4.02 -4.42 -4.78
C ILE A 208 -3.85 -4.94 -3.36
N SER A 209 -3.29 -6.14 -3.23
CA SER A 209 -3.11 -6.82 -1.95
C SER A 209 -1.81 -7.62 -1.91
N THR A 210 -1.42 -8.01 -0.71
CA THR A 210 -0.26 -8.87 -0.45
C THR A 210 -0.74 -10.20 0.15
N PRO A 211 -0.22 -11.35 -0.28
CA PRO A 211 -0.59 -12.63 0.31
C PRO A 211 -0.43 -12.63 1.84
N PRO A 212 -1.44 -13.08 2.61
CA PRO A 212 -1.44 -12.94 4.07
C PRO A 212 -0.36 -13.76 4.77
N GLN A 213 0.12 -14.84 4.15
CA GLN A 213 1.17 -15.70 4.67
C GLN A 213 2.58 -15.13 4.52
N ILE A 214 2.75 -14.01 3.79
CA ILE A 214 4.07 -13.43 3.57
C ILE A 214 4.48 -12.65 4.82
N ASP A 215 5.58 -13.08 5.44
CA ASP A 215 6.22 -12.30 6.49
C ASP A 215 7.03 -11.15 5.87
N LEU A 216 6.48 -9.96 5.99
CA LEU A 216 7.08 -8.76 5.45
C LEU A 216 8.22 -8.21 6.35
N ILE A 217 8.33 -8.69 7.58
CA ILE A 217 9.37 -8.26 8.53
C ILE A 217 10.74 -8.78 8.07
N GLU A 218 10.80 -9.98 7.53
CA GLU A 218 12.08 -10.59 7.10
C GLU A 218 12.71 -9.94 5.87
N GLY A 219 12.03 -9.08 5.14
CA GLY A 219 12.55 -8.42 3.92
C GLY A 219 13.02 -9.38 2.81
N SER A 220 13.26 -10.65 3.12
CA SER A 220 13.72 -11.68 2.19
C SER A 220 12.70 -11.96 1.10
N TYR A 221 11.42 -11.97 1.45
CA TYR A 221 10.30 -12.15 0.52
C TYR A 221 10.18 -10.96 -0.45
N ILE A 222 10.29 -9.73 0.07
CA ILE A 222 10.29 -8.53 -0.77
C ILE A 222 11.47 -8.56 -1.74
N ARG A 223 12.68 -8.91 -1.26
CA ARG A 223 13.87 -9.01 -2.10
C ARG A 223 13.72 -10.04 -3.21
N LYS A 224 13.17 -11.21 -2.90
CA LYS A 224 12.92 -12.27 -3.90
C LYS A 224 11.96 -11.78 -4.97
N GLU A 225 10.85 -11.19 -4.57
CA GLU A 225 9.83 -10.71 -5.49
C GLU A 225 10.32 -9.55 -6.36
N LEU A 226 11.00 -8.57 -5.77
CA LEU A 226 11.62 -7.46 -6.51
C LEU A 226 12.58 -7.98 -7.58
N ARG A 227 13.46 -8.93 -7.25
CA ARG A 227 14.39 -9.54 -8.22
C ARG A 227 13.66 -10.20 -9.36
N GLN A 228 12.57 -10.92 -9.08
CA GLN A 228 11.78 -11.58 -10.12
C GLN A 228 11.12 -10.56 -11.07
N GLN A 229 10.48 -9.54 -10.52
CA GLN A 229 9.78 -8.53 -11.32
C GLN A 229 10.77 -7.67 -12.13
N ILE A 230 11.88 -7.27 -11.54
CA ILE A 230 12.94 -6.52 -12.24
C ILE A 230 13.54 -7.37 -13.37
N ALA A 231 13.84 -8.64 -13.11
CA ALA A 231 14.40 -9.53 -14.13
C ALA A 231 13.42 -9.76 -15.30
N ARG A 232 12.11 -9.84 -15.03
CA ARG A 232 11.07 -9.93 -16.08
C ARG A 232 11.01 -8.67 -16.90
N ALA A 233 10.90 -7.51 -16.25
CA ALA A 233 10.84 -6.21 -16.91
C ALA A 233 12.08 -5.97 -17.78
N THR A 234 13.27 -6.27 -17.27
CA THR A 234 14.52 -6.13 -18.01
C THR A 234 14.55 -6.99 -19.29
N LYS A 235 13.97 -8.19 -19.27
CA LYS A 235 13.86 -9.05 -20.46
C LYS A 235 12.88 -8.52 -21.49
N GLN A 236 11.78 -7.93 -21.07
CA GLN A 236 10.77 -7.33 -21.95
C GLN A 236 11.34 -6.10 -22.67
N ILE A 237 12.09 -5.27 -21.95
CA ILE A 237 12.62 -4.00 -22.44
C ILE A 237 13.71 -4.15 -23.47
N THR A 238 14.46 -5.28 -23.52
CA THR A 238 15.51 -5.51 -24.51
C THR A 238 14.99 -5.65 -25.94
N ALA A 239 13.69 -5.70 -26.15
CA ALA A 239 13.08 -6.01 -27.44
C ALA A 239 12.50 -4.79 -28.19
N GLU A 240 12.37 -3.61 -27.58
CA GLU A 240 11.80 -2.41 -28.25
C GLU A 240 12.57 -1.09 -28.02
N SER A 241 12.45 -0.22 -29.00
CA SER A 241 13.15 1.08 -29.09
C SER A 241 12.34 2.22 -28.46
N THR A 242 12.22 2.23 -27.13
CA THR A 242 11.89 3.47 -26.41
C THR A 242 13.18 4.11 -25.91
N ASP A 243 13.18 5.46 -25.80
CA ASP A 243 14.34 6.20 -25.36
C ASP A 243 14.70 5.90 -23.89
N LEU A 244 13.68 5.61 -23.09
CA LEU A 244 13.78 5.34 -21.66
C LEU A 244 12.84 4.22 -21.24
N SER A 245 13.18 3.57 -20.14
CA SER A 245 12.50 2.40 -19.59
C SER A 245 12.10 2.61 -18.14
N LEU A 246 10.82 2.56 -17.87
CA LEU A 246 10.21 2.72 -16.56
C LEU A 246 9.55 1.43 -16.09
N LEU A 247 9.93 0.95 -14.92
CA LEU A 247 9.22 -0.10 -14.20
C LEU A 247 8.36 0.52 -13.09
N ILE A 248 7.06 0.23 -13.11
CA ILE A 248 6.12 0.57 -12.05
C ILE A 248 5.80 -0.69 -11.27
N LEU A 249 6.08 -0.69 -9.97
CA LEU A 249 5.74 -1.76 -9.05
C LEU A 249 4.49 -1.39 -8.27
N LEU A 250 3.43 -2.19 -8.37
CA LEU A 250 2.20 -2.04 -7.59
C LEU A 250 2.25 -2.94 -6.37
N THR A 251 1.95 -2.39 -5.20
CA THR A 251 1.93 -3.14 -3.92
C THR A 251 1.03 -2.46 -2.90
N SER A 252 0.62 -3.19 -1.87
CA SER A 252 -0.07 -2.67 -0.69
C SER A 252 0.86 -2.47 0.53
N VAL A 253 2.17 -2.41 0.32
CA VAL A 253 3.20 -2.44 1.39
C VAL A 253 3.79 -1.05 1.63
N THR A 254 2.96 0.01 1.76
CA THR A 254 3.47 1.37 1.98
C THR A 254 3.81 1.72 3.41
N HIS A 255 3.05 1.16 4.36
CA HIS A 255 3.33 1.38 5.78
C HIS A 255 4.59 0.65 6.25
N MET A 256 5.18 -0.20 5.40
CA MET A 256 6.53 -0.69 5.64
C MET A 256 7.51 0.43 5.34
N LYS A 257 8.40 0.69 6.29
CA LYS A 257 9.45 1.70 6.21
C LYS A 257 10.16 1.60 4.85
N ASP A 258 10.39 2.72 4.19
CA ASP A 258 11.13 2.83 2.92
C ASP A 258 12.48 2.08 2.95
N GLU A 259 13.03 1.89 4.13
CA GLU A 259 14.23 1.11 4.41
C GLU A 259 14.16 -0.33 3.91
N LEU A 260 12.99 -1.00 3.93
CA LEU A 260 12.88 -2.39 3.47
C LEU A 260 13.08 -2.50 1.97
N PHE A 261 12.46 -1.63 1.18
CA PHE A 261 12.67 -1.58 -0.28
C PHE A 261 14.09 -1.17 -0.60
N THR A 262 14.59 -0.10 0.01
CA THR A 262 15.95 0.40 -0.19
C THR A 262 17.00 -0.65 0.21
N THR A 263 16.82 -1.33 1.33
CA THR A 263 17.73 -2.39 1.78
C THR A 263 17.65 -3.62 0.88
N SER A 264 16.45 -3.95 0.38
CA SER A 264 16.27 -5.06 -0.57
C SER A 264 16.97 -4.81 -1.91
N LEU A 265 17.06 -3.55 -2.34
CA LEU A 265 17.74 -3.15 -3.57
C LEU A 265 19.26 -3.01 -3.40
N LYS A 266 19.74 -2.57 -2.23
CA LYS A 266 21.18 -2.32 -1.97
C LYS A 266 22.12 -3.50 -2.27
N SER A 267 21.64 -4.73 -2.15
CA SER A 267 22.44 -5.94 -2.42
C SER A 267 22.14 -6.58 -3.77
N MET A 268 21.40 -5.90 -4.64
CA MET A 268 21.03 -6.42 -5.94
C MET A 268 22.13 -6.17 -6.96
N ASN A 269 22.46 -7.19 -7.78
CA ASN A 269 23.42 -7.03 -8.85
C ASN A 269 22.96 -5.97 -9.86
N PRO A 270 23.74 -4.90 -10.13
CA PRO A 270 23.39 -3.86 -11.09
C PRO A 270 23.04 -4.37 -12.49
N GLN A 271 23.60 -5.51 -12.92
CA GLN A 271 23.26 -6.11 -14.21
C GLN A 271 21.78 -6.51 -14.33
N LEU A 272 21.09 -6.74 -13.22
CA LEU A 272 19.67 -7.12 -13.22
C LEU A 272 18.75 -5.95 -13.60
N TYR A 273 19.17 -4.70 -13.39
CA TYR A 273 18.37 -3.51 -13.67
C TYR A 273 19.07 -2.52 -14.61
N GLY A 274 20.17 -2.92 -15.23
CA GLY A 274 20.98 -2.05 -16.10
C GLY A 274 20.25 -1.50 -17.33
N ASN A 275 19.13 -2.12 -17.73
CA ASN A 275 18.29 -1.65 -18.84
C ASN A 275 17.10 -0.80 -18.38
N LEU A 276 16.94 -0.60 -17.07
CA LEU A 276 15.91 0.27 -16.51
C LEU A 276 16.53 1.64 -16.19
N ASP A 277 15.79 2.70 -16.52
CA ASP A 277 16.21 4.07 -16.22
C ASP A 277 15.55 4.58 -14.94
N LEU A 278 14.35 4.08 -14.62
CA LEU A 278 13.58 4.49 -13.45
C LEU A 278 12.74 3.33 -12.92
N ILE A 279 12.68 3.18 -11.59
CA ILE A 279 11.77 2.25 -10.90
C ILE A 279 10.93 3.06 -9.92
N LEU A 280 9.62 3.04 -10.12
CA LEU A 280 8.65 3.65 -9.23
C LEU A 280 7.88 2.58 -8.45
N LEU A 281 7.55 2.89 -7.21
CA LEU A 281 6.63 2.14 -6.37
C LEU A 281 5.31 2.90 -6.31
N VAL A 282 4.23 2.23 -6.60
CA VAL A 282 2.88 2.77 -6.44
C VAL A 282 2.16 1.93 -5.39
N ALA A 283 1.81 2.58 -4.30
CA ALA A 283 1.18 1.92 -3.18
C ALA A 283 0.27 2.91 -2.43
N ASP A 284 -0.88 2.43 -1.95
CA ASP A 284 -1.90 3.20 -1.22
C ASP A 284 -2.22 4.54 -1.89
N GLY A 285 -2.33 4.55 -3.21
CA GLY A 285 -2.62 5.76 -3.98
C GLY A 285 -1.47 6.77 -4.07
N SER A 286 -0.27 6.46 -3.59
CA SER A 286 0.91 7.31 -3.67
C SER A 286 2.00 6.71 -4.56
N VAL A 287 2.85 7.58 -5.13
CA VAL A 287 3.95 7.19 -6.01
C VAL A 287 5.26 7.62 -5.39
N ARG A 288 6.25 6.71 -5.39
CA ARG A 288 7.60 6.97 -4.88
C ARG A 288 8.65 6.45 -5.85
N GLN A 289 9.74 7.18 -5.99
CA GLN A 289 10.93 6.71 -6.67
C GLN A 289 11.72 5.80 -5.73
N ILE A 290 11.99 4.56 -6.15
CA ILE A 290 12.80 3.64 -5.35
C ILE A 290 14.18 3.40 -5.94
N LEU A 291 14.34 3.53 -7.25
CA LEU A 291 15.64 3.42 -7.90
C LEU A 291 15.68 4.24 -9.19
N LYS A 292 16.80 4.92 -9.41
CA LYS A 292 17.15 5.62 -10.65
C LYS A 292 18.57 5.22 -11.04
N PRO A 293 18.74 4.17 -11.85
CA PRO A 293 20.06 3.66 -12.24
C PRO A 293 20.88 4.62 -13.09
N ARG A 294 20.21 5.49 -13.88
CA ARG A 294 20.85 6.43 -14.81
C ARG A 294 20.29 7.84 -14.65
N SER A 295 21.09 8.84 -15.06
CA SER A 295 20.59 10.20 -15.19
C SER A 295 19.56 10.28 -16.32
N LEU A 296 18.49 11.03 -16.07
CA LEU A 296 17.43 11.21 -17.06
C LEU A 296 17.73 12.43 -17.96
N PRO A 297 17.29 12.44 -19.23
CA PRO A 297 17.63 13.49 -20.18
C PRO A 297 17.15 14.90 -19.82
N TRP A 298 16.26 14.99 -18.86
CA TRP A 298 15.63 16.23 -18.40
C TRP A 298 16.12 16.71 -17.04
N GLU A 299 17.12 16.09 -16.46
CA GLU A 299 17.77 16.51 -15.21
C GLU A 299 18.88 17.52 -15.41
#